data_1590a01a9ff5eb00c9e1852545381963
#
_entry.id   1590a01a9ff5eb00c9e1852545381963
#
_cell.length_a   1.000
_cell.length_b   1.000
_cell.length_c   1.000
_cell.angle_alpha   90.00
_cell.angle_beta   90.00
_cell.angle_gamma   90.00
#
_symmetry.space_group_name_H-M   'P 1'
#
loop_
_entity.id
_entity.type
_entity.pdbx_description
1 polymer ?
#
loop_
_entity_poly.entity_id
_entity_poly.type
_entity_poly.pdbx_seq_one_letter_code
_entity_poly.pdbx_strand_id
1 'polypeptide(L)'
;DPDVRKRLMPELFHCDMDEFYETCEIFADSEELNSVLVVSDETESYNLFHFLLTEAKATLQNDLYLIKEDPSFHTFYNFIKGGDYLNSSWTQQLHQTKRLHIIYLAVHPRMQHHGMAAMLMDEAIRYAQEHGMMISLETHNEKNLEFYKKFQFKEYGILKKNFNLKQYCLIREYQ
;
A
#
# COMPACT_ATOMS: atom_id res chain seq x y z
N ASP A 1 -9.78 -9.18 17.85
CA ASP A 1 -10.26 -8.29 18.92
C ASP A 1 -10.00 -6.83 18.54
N PRO A 2 -11.01 -5.92 18.64
CA PRO A 2 -10.85 -4.50 18.28
C PRO A 2 -9.81 -3.77 19.11
N ASP A 3 -9.64 -4.11 20.39
CA ASP A 3 -8.68 -3.48 21.28
C ASP A 3 -7.24 -3.92 20.97
N VAL A 4 -7.04 -5.19 20.62
CA VAL A 4 -5.76 -5.69 20.10
C VAL A 4 -5.40 -4.94 18.82
N ARG A 5 -6.32 -4.85 17.86
CA ARG A 5 -6.11 -4.12 16.62
C ARG A 5 -5.72 -2.66 16.85
N LYS A 6 -6.39 -1.98 17.78
CA LYS A 6 -6.12 -0.56 18.09
C LYS A 6 -4.71 -0.33 18.63
N ARG A 7 -4.17 -1.29 19.39
CA ARG A 7 -2.80 -1.21 19.91
C ARG A 7 -1.75 -1.65 18.89
N LEU A 8 -2.07 -2.68 18.10
CA LEU A 8 -1.14 -3.29 17.15
C LEU A 8 -0.93 -2.44 15.89
N MET A 9 -1.99 -1.84 15.33
CA MET A 9 -1.91 -1.13 14.06
C MET A 9 -0.87 0.00 14.02
N PRO A 10 -0.75 0.88 15.05
CA PRO A 10 0.28 1.92 15.04
C PRO A 10 1.70 1.35 14.99
N GLU A 11 1.97 0.24 15.68
CA GLU A 11 3.28 -0.40 15.70
C GLU A 11 3.63 -1.04 14.36
N LEU A 12 2.67 -1.71 13.72
CA LEU A 12 2.85 -2.29 12.38
C LEU A 12 3.15 -1.18 11.36
N PHE A 13 2.37 -0.11 11.35
CA PHE A 13 2.63 1.04 10.47
C PHE A 13 3.99 1.70 10.73
N HIS A 14 4.43 1.74 11.98
CA HIS A 14 5.75 2.28 12.29
C HIS A 14 6.88 1.42 11.68
N CYS A 15 6.75 0.10 11.74
CA CYS A 15 7.70 -0.80 11.11
C CYS A 15 7.73 -0.64 9.58
N ASP A 16 6.55 -0.53 8.95
CA ASP A 16 6.42 -0.35 7.50
C ASP A 16 6.99 1.01 7.06
N MET A 17 6.82 2.08 7.85
CA MET A 17 7.30 3.42 7.50
C MET A 17 8.82 3.51 7.42
N ASP A 18 9.58 2.74 8.23
CA ASP A 18 11.04 2.68 8.11
C ASP A 18 11.46 2.18 6.71
N GLU A 19 10.76 1.17 6.18
CA GLU A 19 11.00 0.62 4.85
C GLU A 19 10.60 1.60 3.74
N PHE A 20 9.41 2.19 3.86
CA PHE A 20 8.89 3.11 2.85
C PHE A 20 9.71 4.39 2.73
N TYR A 21 10.27 4.88 3.83
CA TYR A 21 11.13 6.05 3.81
C TYR A 21 12.40 5.84 2.97
N GLU A 22 12.87 4.60 2.88
CA GLU A 22 14.09 4.24 2.14
C GLU A 22 13.83 3.82 0.69
N THR A 23 12.61 3.35 0.39
CA THR A 23 12.31 2.67 -0.89
C THR A 23 11.16 3.30 -1.66
N CYS A 24 10.47 4.28 -1.09
CA CYS A 24 9.27 4.86 -1.66
C CYS A 24 9.32 6.38 -1.71
N GLU A 25 8.59 6.95 -2.68
CA GLU A 25 8.28 8.37 -2.71
C GLU A 25 7.04 8.66 -1.85
N ILE A 26 7.12 9.69 -1.02
CA ILE A 26 6.04 10.09 -0.12
C ILE A 26 5.57 11.49 -0.49
N PHE A 27 4.33 11.59 -0.95
CA PHE A 27 3.65 12.86 -1.22
C PHE A 27 2.72 13.21 -0.07
N ALA A 28 2.70 14.46 0.33
CA ALA A 28 1.81 14.96 1.37
C ALA A 28 1.16 16.28 0.93
N ASP A 29 -0.01 16.60 1.51
CA ASP A 29 -0.70 17.87 1.23
C ASP A 29 0.05 19.07 1.79
N SER A 30 0.69 18.90 2.94
CA SER A 30 1.42 19.94 3.66
C SER A 30 2.28 19.35 4.77
N GLU A 31 3.01 20.20 5.50
CA GLU A 31 3.72 19.83 6.72
C GLU A 31 2.80 19.29 7.84
N GLU A 32 1.50 19.60 7.77
CA GLU A 32 0.51 19.11 8.72
C GLU A 32 0.11 17.63 8.50
N LEU A 33 0.50 17.06 7.35
CA LEU A 33 0.25 15.66 6.97
C LEU A 33 -1.23 15.24 7.11
N ASN A 34 -2.13 16.10 6.63
CA ASN A 34 -3.57 15.79 6.62
C ASN A 34 -3.93 14.72 5.58
N SER A 35 -3.10 14.57 4.57
CA SER A 35 -3.19 13.49 3.61
C SER A 35 -1.81 13.06 3.13
N VAL A 36 -1.66 11.76 2.88
CA VAL A 36 -0.40 11.14 2.48
C VAL A 36 -0.65 10.12 1.39
N LEU A 37 0.23 10.10 0.40
CA LEU A 37 0.31 9.10 -0.64
C LEU A 37 1.72 8.50 -0.65
N VAL A 38 1.82 7.19 -0.52
CA VAL A 38 3.08 6.44 -0.60
C VAL A 38 3.08 5.65 -1.90
N VAL A 39 4.11 5.82 -2.69
CA VAL A 39 4.28 5.14 -3.98
C VAL A 39 5.66 4.52 -4.10
N SER A 40 5.75 3.37 -4.72
CA SER A 40 7.00 2.74 -5.13
C SER A 40 7.23 3.01 -6.62
N ASP A 41 8.36 3.62 -6.95
CA ASP A 41 8.84 3.76 -8.32
C ASP A 41 9.69 2.54 -8.67
N GLU A 42 9.12 1.61 -9.42
CA GLU A 42 9.77 0.36 -9.80
C GLU A 42 10.94 0.54 -10.78
N THR A 43 11.21 1.77 -11.23
CA THR A 43 12.38 2.08 -12.08
C THR A 43 13.58 2.53 -11.27
N GLU A 44 13.40 2.92 -10.02
CA GLU A 44 14.48 3.33 -9.16
C GLU A 44 15.29 2.15 -8.65
N SER A 45 16.59 2.35 -8.60
CA SER A 45 17.51 1.36 -8.04
C SER A 45 17.77 1.66 -6.57
N TYR A 46 17.46 0.73 -5.70
CA TYR A 46 17.79 0.81 -4.29
C TYR A 46 18.92 -0.17 -3.92
N ASN A 47 19.57 0.08 -2.80
CA ASN A 47 20.58 -0.84 -2.29
C ASN A 47 19.93 -2.13 -1.78
N LEU A 48 19.99 -3.19 -2.61
CA LEU A 48 19.35 -4.47 -2.33
C LEU A 48 19.75 -5.05 -0.96
N PHE A 49 20.99 -4.90 -0.54
CA PHE A 49 21.45 -5.43 0.75
C PHE A 49 20.82 -4.66 1.91
N HIS A 50 20.76 -3.34 1.80
CA HIS A 50 20.11 -2.49 2.80
C HIS A 50 18.62 -2.75 2.87
N PHE A 51 17.96 -2.84 1.73
CA PHE A 51 16.54 -3.20 1.62
C PHE A 51 16.24 -4.54 2.32
N LEU A 52 16.99 -5.60 2.01
CA LEU A 52 16.78 -6.91 2.64
C LEU A 52 16.97 -6.89 4.16
N LEU A 53 17.90 -6.08 4.66
CA LEU A 53 18.08 -5.90 6.11
C LEU A 53 16.90 -5.16 6.76
N THR A 54 16.41 -4.11 6.11
CA THR A 54 15.27 -3.31 6.60
C THR A 54 14.00 -4.14 6.57
N GLU A 55 13.74 -4.86 5.49
CA GLU A 55 12.60 -5.79 5.36
C GLU A 55 12.65 -6.90 6.43
N ALA A 56 13.82 -7.52 6.64
CA ALA A 56 13.99 -8.55 7.66
C ALA A 56 13.77 -8.01 9.08
N LYS A 57 14.25 -6.79 9.35
CA LYS A 57 14.02 -6.09 10.62
C LYS A 57 12.54 -5.77 10.82
N ALA A 58 11.87 -5.20 9.83
CA ALA A 58 10.45 -4.87 9.87
C ALA A 58 9.60 -6.12 10.09
N THR A 59 9.86 -7.21 9.36
CA THR A 59 9.17 -8.49 9.53
C THR A 59 9.33 -9.03 10.96
N LEU A 60 10.55 -9.06 11.48
CA LEU A 60 10.82 -9.53 12.85
C LEU A 60 10.10 -8.68 13.90
N GLN A 61 10.10 -7.36 13.74
CA GLN A 61 9.41 -6.44 14.65
C GLN A 61 7.90 -6.64 14.59
N ASN A 62 7.32 -6.78 13.40
CA ASN A 62 5.90 -7.07 13.20
C ASN A 62 5.49 -8.37 13.91
N ASP A 63 6.27 -9.44 13.74
CA ASP A 63 6.02 -10.73 14.40
C ASP A 63 6.09 -10.62 15.93
N LEU A 64 7.09 -9.89 16.46
CA LEU A 64 7.23 -9.67 17.89
C LEU A 64 6.07 -8.85 18.49
N TYR A 65 5.63 -7.80 17.80
CA TYR A 65 4.47 -7.03 18.23
C TYR A 65 3.19 -7.85 18.19
N LEU A 66 3.00 -8.65 17.14
CA LEU A 66 1.85 -9.53 17.01
C LEU A 66 1.79 -10.53 18.16
N ILE A 67 2.90 -11.20 18.47
CA ILE A 67 2.99 -12.18 19.56
C ILE A 67 2.77 -11.51 20.94
N LYS A 68 3.29 -10.30 21.11
CA LYS A 68 3.13 -9.53 22.36
C LYS A 68 1.68 -9.15 22.63
N GLU A 69 0.97 -8.69 21.60
CA GLU A 69 -0.40 -8.16 21.73
C GLU A 69 -1.47 -9.26 21.69
N ASP A 70 -1.25 -10.31 20.93
CA ASP A 70 -2.13 -11.47 20.87
C ASP A 70 -1.30 -12.75 20.66
N PRO A 71 -0.88 -13.43 21.74
CA PRO A 71 -0.08 -14.66 21.65
C PRO A 71 -0.88 -15.87 21.15
N SER A 72 -2.10 -15.67 20.65
CA SER A 72 -2.91 -16.78 20.14
C SER A 72 -2.33 -17.30 18.82
N PHE A 73 -2.17 -18.62 18.77
CA PHE A 73 -1.75 -19.29 17.54
C PHE A 73 -2.72 -19.02 16.37
N HIS A 74 -3.99 -18.81 16.66
CA HIS A 74 -5.01 -18.50 15.66
C HIS A 74 -4.77 -17.14 14.97
N THR A 75 -4.44 -16.10 15.72
CA THR A 75 -4.14 -14.75 15.18
C THR A 75 -2.87 -14.79 14.35
N PHE A 76 -1.81 -15.42 14.85
CA PHE A 76 -0.56 -15.60 14.10
C PHE A 76 -0.77 -16.37 12.79
N TYR A 77 -1.50 -17.48 12.83
CA TYR A 77 -1.83 -18.26 11.64
C TYR A 77 -2.64 -17.45 10.61
N ASN A 78 -3.61 -16.66 11.07
CA ASN A 78 -4.40 -15.80 10.19
C ASN A 78 -3.56 -14.68 9.57
N PHE A 79 -2.59 -14.14 10.31
CA PHE A 79 -1.67 -13.13 9.80
C PHE A 79 -0.81 -13.69 8.66
N ILE A 80 -0.14 -14.82 8.86
CA ILE A 80 0.62 -15.50 7.81
C ILE A 80 -0.28 -15.81 6.60
N LYS A 81 -1.47 -16.36 6.85
CA LYS A 81 -2.43 -16.71 5.80
C LYS A 81 -2.96 -15.49 5.03
N GLY A 82 -3.03 -14.34 5.68
CA GLY A 82 -3.35 -13.06 5.04
C GLY A 82 -2.24 -12.61 4.10
N GLY A 83 -0.99 -12.62 4.57
CA GLY A 83 0.18 -12.24 3.80
C GLY A 83 0.42 -13.06 2.52
N ASP A 84 -0.12 -14.28 2.45
CA ASP A 84 -0.02 -15.14 1.25
C ASP A 84 -0.69 -14.54 -0.01
N TYR A 85 -1.63 -13.61 0.12
CA TYR A 85 -2.28 -13.00 -1.04
C TYR A 85 -2.63 -11.50 -0.90
N LEU A 86 -2.59 -10.95 0.31
CA LEU A 86 -2.81 -9.52 0.55
C LEU A 86 -1.51 -8.75 0.34
N ASN A 87 -0.98 -8.84 -0.87
CA ASN A 87 0.29 -8.23 -1.26
C ASN A 87 0.25 -7.83 -2.74
N SER A 88 1.31 -7.19 -3.20
CA SER A 88 1.43 -6.66 -4.56
C SER A 88 2.07 -7.65 -5.56
N SER A 89 2.28 -8.92 -5.20
CA SER A 89 2.94 -9.92 -6.07
C SER A 89 2.23 -10.16 -7.40
N TRP A 90 0.95 -9.85 -7.50
CA TRP A 90 0.19 -9.90 -8.76
C TRP A 90 0.76 -8.99 -9.84
N THR A 91 1.45 -7.92 -9.45
CA THR A 91 2.05 -6.96 -10.38
C THR A 91 3.16 -7.57 -11.22
N GLN A 92 3.79 -8.66 -10.75
CA GLN A 92 4.78 -9.41 -11.53
C GLN A 92 4.19 -9.97 -12.84
N GLN A 93 2.88 -10.21 -12.89
CA GLN A 93 2.19 -10.70 -14.08
C GLN A 93 2.00 -9.59 -15.15
N LEU A 94 2.19 -8.33 -14.79
CA LEU A 94 2.05 -7.21 -15.73
C LEU A 94 3.19 -7.16 -16.74
N HIS A 95 4.34 -7.79 -16.44
CA HIS A 95 5.56 -7.75 -17.27
C HIS A 95 5.99 -6.33 -17.65
N GLN A 96 5.62 -5.35 -16.81
CA GLN A 96 5.87 -3.92 -17.01
C GLN A 96 6.83 -3.40 -15.94
N THR A 97 8.03 -2.99 -16.37
CA THR A 97 9.08 -2.48 -15.48
C THR A 97 8.96 -0.99 -15.20
N LYS A 98 8.37 -0.22 -16.14
CA LYS A 98 8.08 1.21 -15.92
C LYS A 98 6.73 1.37 -15.23
N ARG A 99 6.73 1.29 -13.92
CA ARG A 99 5.52 1.29 -13.11
C ARG A 99 5.69 2.07 -11.82
N LEU A 100 4.69 2.90 -11.52
CA LEU A 100 4.49 3.52 -10.23
C LEU A 100 3.43 2.70 -9.48
N HIS A 101 3.77 2.13 -8.34
CA HIS A 101 2.84 1.37 -7.52
C HIS A 101 2.38 2.17 -6.31
N ILE A 102 1.07 2.43 -6.21
CA ILE A 102 0.50 3.12 -5.06
C ILE A 102 0.29 2.11 -3.93
N ILE A 103 1.01 2.31 -2.82
CA ILE A 103 0.97 1.46 -1.64
C ILE A 103 -0.08 1.96 -0.65
N TYR A 104 -0.04 3.24 -0.32
CA TYR A 104 -1.00 3.87 0.59
C TYR A 104 -1.51 5.19 0.05
N LEU A 105 -2.81 5.42 0.24
CA LEU A 105 -3.46 6.72 0.09
C LEU A 105 -4.33 6.91 1.34
N ALA A 106 -3.92 7.81 2.21
CA ALA A 106 -4.59 8.09 3.47
C ALA A 106 -4.96 9.56 3.60
N VAL A 107 -6.16 9.83 4.13
CA VAL A 107 -6.64 11.18 4.43
C VAL A 107 -7.17 11.21 5.86
N HIS A 108 -6.70 12.17 6.65
CA HIS A 108 -7.14 12.37 8.01
C HIS A 108 -8.68 12.48 8.06
N PRO A 109 -9.39 11.82 9.00
CA PRO A 109 -10.85 11.76 9.00
C PRO A 109 -11.56 13.12 8.94
N ARG A 110 -10.98 14.16 9.57
CA ARG A 110 -11.53 15.52 9.55
C ARG A 110 -11.38 16.21 8.19
N MET A 111 -10.48 15.73 7.33
CA MET A 111 -10.18 16.31 6.02
C MET A 111 -10.72 15.46 4.87
N GLN A 112 -11.43 14.37 5.18
CA GLN A 112 -12.12 13.59 4.15
C GLN A 112 -13.22 14.42 3.46
N HIS A 113 -13.51 14.06 2.22
CA HIS A 113 -14.47 14.76 1.36
C HIS A 113 -14.10 16.21 0.95
N HIS A 114 -12.89 16.67 1.25
CA HIS A 114 -12.38 17.99 0.84
C HIS A 114 -11.47 17.94 -0.41
N GLY A 115 -11.46 16.82 -1.14
CA GLY A 115 -10.69 16.67 -2.37
C GLY A 115 -9.21 16.27 -2.18
N MET A 116 -8.72 16.10 -0.96
CA MET A 116 -7.32 15.80 -0.67
C MET A 116 -6.81 14.54 -1.39
N ALA A 117 -7.59 13.45 -1.34
CA ALA A 117 -7.24 12.22 -2.05
C ALA A 117 -7.15 12.42 -3.57
N ALA A 118 -8.02 13.27 -4.13
CA ALA A 118 -7.99 13.59 -5.56
C ALA A 118 -6.74 14.38 -5.94
N MET A 119 -6.38 15.37 -5.13
CA MET A 119 -5.17 16.18 -5.33
C MET A 119 -3.91 15.30 -5.34
N LEU A 120 -3.77 14.38 -4.38
CA LEU A 120 -2.62 13.46 -4.34
C LEU A 120 -2.62 12.47 -5.51
N MET A 121 -3.80 12.00 -5.94
CA MET A 121 -3.91 11.14 -7.14
C MET A 121 -3.50 11.89 -8.40
N ASP A 122 -3.90 13.15 -8.57
CA ASP A 122 -3.49 13.97 -9.72
C ASP A 122 -1.97 14.18 -9.73
N GLU A 123 -1.35 14.34 -8.56
CA GLU A 123 0.11 14.46 -8.43
C GLU A 123 0.83 13.18 -8.84
N ALA A 124 0.38 12.00 -8.35
CA ALA A 124 0.94 10.72 -8.77
C ALA A 124 0.75 10.45 -10.26
N ILE A 125 -0.39 10.85 -10.82
CA ILE A 125 -0.66 10.72 -12.25
C ILE A 125 0.27 11.62 -13.06
N ARG A 126 0.47 12.85 -12.63
CA ARG A 126 1.40 13.80 -13.27
C ARG A 126 2.82 13.23 -13.26
N TYR A 127 3.30 12.77 -12.10
CA TYR A 127 4.61 12.13 -11.97
C TYR A 127 4.75 10.94 -12.93
N ALA A 128 3.79 10.03 -12.93
CA ALA A 128 3.82 8.87 -13.81
C ALA A 128 3.81 9.23 -15.31
N GLN A 129 3.07 10.28 -15.70
CA GLN A 129 3.04 10.79 -17.08
C GLN A 129 4.38 11.39 -17.49
N GLU A 130 5.00 12.19 -16.63
CA GLU A 130 6.32 12.78 -16.88
C GLU A 130 7.41 11.72 -17.08
N HIS A 131 7.28 10.57 -16.42
CA HIS A 131 8.25 9.47 -16.48
C HIS A 131 7.85 8.32 -17.43
N GLY A 132 6.68 8.42 -18.07
CA GLY A 132 6.21 7.38 -19.01
C GLY A 132 5.87 6.06 -18.34
N MET A 133 5.24 6.11 -17.16
CA MET A 133 4.92 4.96 -16.32
C MET A 133 3.44 4.60 -16.33
N MET A 134 3.14 3.33 -16.27
CA MET A 134 1.81 2.89 -15.83
C MET A 134 1.68 3.02 -14.31
N ILE A 135 0.46 3.13 -13.81
CA ILE A 135 0.19 3.13 -12.37
C ILE A 135 -0.56 1.86 -12.01
N SER A 136 -0.19 1.25 -10.89
CA SER A 136 -0.89 0.10 -10.30
C SER A 136 -1.21 0.34 -8.84
N LEU A 137 -2.26 -0.27 -8.36
CA LEU A 137 -2.66 -0.28 -6.95
C LEU A 137 -3.58 -1.45 -6.63
N GLU A 138 -3.74 -1.75 -5.36
CA GLU A 138 -4.82 -2.62 -4.88
C GLU A 138 -5.71 -1.92 -3.85
N THR A 139 -6.95 -2.37 -3.77
CA THR A 139 -7.89 -1.98 -2.72
C THR A 139 -8.76 -3.16 -2.30
N HIS A 140 -9.07 -3.22 -1.00
CA HIS A 140 -9.96 -4.22 -0.43
C HIS A 140 -11.39 -3.67 -0.23
N ASN A 141 -11.58 -2.38 -0.45
CA ASN A 141 -12.86 -1.73 -0.31
C ASN A 141 -13.50 -1.46 -1.68
N GLU A 142 -14.53 -2.20 -1.99
CA GLU A 142 -15.27 -2.06 -3.25
C GLU A 142 -15.80 -0.64 -3.49
N LYS A 143 -16.09 0.11 -2.42
CA LYS A 143 -16.53 1.52 -2.54
C LYS A 143 -15.48 2.45 -3.13
N ASN A 144 -14.21 2.07 -3.03
CA ASN A 144 -13.13 2.87 -3.60
C ASN A 144 -13.02 2.73 -5.13
N LEU A 145 -13.62 1.71 -5.73
CA LEU A 145 -13.53 1.47 -7.17
C LEU A 145 -14.06 2.66 -8.00
N GLU A 146 -15.18 3.23 -7.58
CA GLU A 146 -15.74 4.41 -8.26
C GLU A 146 -14.86 5.66 -8.14
N PHE A 147 -14.09 5.78 -7.04
CA PHE A 147 -13.09 6.82 -6.91
C PHE A 147 -11.97 6.64 -7.92
N TYR A 148 -11.35 5.46 -7.97
CA TYR A 148 -10.24 5.18 -8.89
C TYR A 148 -10.66 5.20 -10.36
N LYS A 149 -11.89 4.81 -10.67
CA LYS A 149 -12.44 4.88 -12.02
C LYS A 149 -12.49 6.31 -12.59
N LYS A 150 -12.71 7.33 -11.74
CA LYS A 150 -12.65 8.75 -12.16
C LYS A 150 -11.26 9.14 -12.65
N PHE A 151 -10.23 8.48 -12.16
CA PHE A 151 -8.83 8.63 -12.59
C PHE A 151 -8.42 7.64 -13.68
N GLN A 152 -9.39 7.02 -14.37
CA GLN A 152 -9.18 6.10 -15.49
C GLN A 152 -8.49 4.79 -15.11
N PHE A 153 -8.48 4.41 -13.83
CA PHE A 153 -8.07 3.07 -13.44
C PHE A 153 -9.06 2.04 -13.94
N LYS A 154 -8.54 0.91 -14.40
CA LYS A 154 -9.30 -0.26 -14.84
C LYS A 154 -9.00 -1.43 -13.92
N GLU A 155 -9.98 -2.26 -13.69
CA GLU A 155 -9.78 -3.52 -13.00
C GLU A 155 -8.94 -4.46 -13.87
N TYR A 156 -7.80 -4.87 -13.34
CA TYR A 156 -6.94 -5.90 -13.93
C TYR A 156 -7.37 -7.29 -13.48
N GLY A 157 -7.78 -7.42 -12.22
CA GLY A 157 -8.26 -8.68 -11.68
C GLY A 157 -8.74 -8.56 -10.23
N ILE A 158 -9.36 -9.63 -9.75
CA ILE A 158 -9.80 -9.76 -8.36
C ILE A 158 -9.16 -11.01 -7.76
N LEU A 159 -8.40 -10.83 -6.68
CA LEU A 159 -7.86 -11.94 -5.91
C LEU A 159 -8.80 -12.26 -4.74
N LYS A 160 -9.14 -13.54 -4.59
CA LYS A 160 -9.96 -14.07 -3.50
C LYS A 160 -9.48 -15.47 -3.17
N LYS A 161 -8.67 -15.62 -2.15
CA LYS A 161 -8.12 -16.93 -1.73
C LYS A 161 -8.68 -17.36 -0.37
N ASN A 162 -8.19 -16.69 0.66
CA ASN A 162 -8.53 -16.97 2.04
C ASN A 162 -9.50 -15.92 2.56
N PHE A 163 -10.20 -16.16 3.61
CA PHE A 163 -11.16 -15.22 4.19
C PHE A 163 -12.25 -14.76 3.19
N ASN A 164 -13.19 -14.00 3.65
CA ASN A 164 -14.21 -13.37 2.78
C ASN A 164 -13.77 -11.96 2.37
N LEU A 165 -12.49 -11.81 2.02
CA LEU A 165 -11.89 -10.56 1.61
C LEU A 165 -11.48 -10.64 0.14
N LYS A 166 -11.79 -9.62 -0.64
CA LYS A 166 -11.38 -9.47 -2.02
C LYS A 166 -10.30 -8.42 -2.11
N GLN A 167 -9.30 -8.67 -2.93
CA GLN A 167 -8.32 -7.67 -3.34
C GLN A 167 -8.59 -7.32 -4.79
N TYR A 168 -8.99 -6.09 -5.03
CA TYR A 168 -9.19 -5.53 -6.37
C TYR A 168 -7.87 -4.96 -6.85
N CYS A 169 -7.32 -5.52 -7.91
CA CYS A 169 -6.08 -5.10 -8.54
C CYS A 169 -6.42 -4.13 -9.69
N LEU A 170 -5.92 -2.92 -9.61
CA LEU A 170 -6.26 -1.85 -10.56
C LEU A 170 -5.00 -1.36 -11.27
N ILE A 171 -5.16 -1.02 -12.55
CA ILE A 171 -4.11 -0.43 -13.37
C ILE A 171 -4.61 0.82 -14.10
N ARG A 172 -3.71 1.75 -14.34
CA ARG A 172 -3.90 2.89 -15.24
C ARG A 172 -2.74 2.91 -16.22
N GLU A 173 -3.05 2.69 -17.48
CA GLU A 173 -2.06 2.73 -18.56
C GLU A 173 -1.47 4.13 -18.74
N TYR A 174 -0.22 4.19 -19.15
CA TYR A 174 0.39 5.42 -19.63
C TYR A 174 -0.33 5.89 -20.91
N GLN A 175 -0.69 7.15 -20.95
CA GLN A 175 -1.34 7.80 -22.11
C GLN A 175 -0.44 8.89 -22.68
#